data_0afeb4071dfec467278e9843ee663861
#
_entry.id   0afeb4071dfec467278e9843ee663861
#
_cell.length_a   1.000
_cell.length_b   1.000
_cell.length_c   1.000
_cell.angle_alpha   90.00
_cell.angle_beta   90.00
_cell.angle_gamma   90.00
#
_symmetry.space_group_name_H-M   'P 1'
#
loop_
_entity.id
_entity.type
_entity.pdbx_description
1 polymer ?
#
loop_
_entity_poly.entity_id
_entity_poly.type
_entity_poly.pdbx_seq_one_letter_code
_entity_poly.pdbx_strand_id
1 'polypeptide(L)'
;MAYRSLLGAIALTALSVSGAGAQIFDYSKYPNLKGQWGPIGGPGRYDISKPWGPEQEAPLTPEYQAIFKANVEDQEAGGQGWDRDWVCQSPGMPRVTNGYGQIEFVIARGSVHILTQHIHDNRRIFTDGRDWPAELPHTFIGYSIGHWIDTNQDGHFDVLEIETRGFKGPRSYDTSGLPLHLDNQTIVKEHLYVDKADPEIAHDEVTVIDHALTRPWTVTKNYRRAQDPRPYWRETSCFENNDHVEIGKEPYMLSADRYLMPTKKDQPPPDLRYFKQTQK
;
A
#
# COMPACT_ATOMS: atom_id res chain seq x y z
N MET A 1 18.94 -87.00 -22.03
CA MET A 1 19.33 -85.83 -21.26
C MET A 1 18.92 -84.60 -22.08
N ALA A 2 17.86 -83.91 -21.70
CA ALA A 2 17.32 -82.78 -22.47
C ALA A 2 17.63 -81.48 -21.73
N TYR A 3 18.41 -80.60 -22.32
CA TYR A 3 18.59 -79.24 -21.85
C TYR A 3 17.48 -78.32 -22.34
N ARG A 4 16.67 -77.80 -21.43
CA ARG A 4 15.68 -76.75 -21.70
C ARG A 4 16.33 -75.41 -21.49
N SER A 5 16.47 -74.66 -22.59
CA SER A 5 16.90 -73.26 -22.57
C SER A 5 15.74 -72.37 -22.19
N LEU A 6 15.83 -71.69 -21.07
CA LEU A 6 14.91 -70.60 -20.71
C LEU A 6 15.43 -69.28 -21.34
N LEU A 7 14.69 -68.81 -22.33
CA LEU A 7 14.86 -67.43 -22.83
C LEU A 7 14.01 -66.50 -21.96
N GLY A 8 14.69 -65.76 -21.13
CA GLY A 8 14.05 -64.69 -20.37
C GLY A 8 13.89 -63.41 -21.22
N ALA A 9 12.66 -63.03 -21.47
CA ALA A 9 12.33 -61.74 -22.11
C ALA A 9 12.46 -60.62 -21.11
N ILE A 10 13.45 -59.76 -21.29
CA ILE A 10 13.57 -58.51 -20.54
C ILE A 10 12.65 -57.47 -21.23
N ALA A 11 11.50 -57.15 -20.61
CA ALA A 11 10.65 -56.07 -21.03
C ALA A 11 11.27 -54.75 -20.55
N LEU A 12 11.89 -53.96 -21.43
CA LEU A 12 12.28 -52.57 -21.18
C LEU A 12 11.00 -51.71 -21.14
N THR A 13 10.52 -51.39 -19.97
CA THR A 13 9.56 -50.31 -19.77
C THR A 13 10.26 -48.97 -19.96
N ALA A 14 10.07 -48.36 -21.11
CA ALA A 14 10.46 -46.99 -21.35
C ALA A 14 9.58 -46.07 -20.45
N LEU A 15 10.13 -45.61 -19.31
CA LEU A 15 9.54 -44.48 -18.58
C LEU A 15 9.68 -43.25 -19.48
N SER A 16 8.59 -42.83 -20.11
CA SER A 16 8.47 -41.52 -20.68
C SER A 16 8.49 -40.51 -19.53
N VAL A 17 9.64 -39.93 -19.21
CA VAL A 17 9.75 -38.73 -18.41
C VAL A 17 9.11 -37.62 -19.25
N SER A 18 7.80 -37.41 -19.07
CA SER A 18 7.17 -36.19 -19.50
C SER A 18 7.84 -35.07 -18.71
N GLY A 19 8.85 -34.45 -19.30
CA GLY A 19 9.48 -33.25 -18.77
C GLY A 19 8.37 -32.23 -18.56
N ALA A 20 8.02 -31.98 -17.32
CA ALA A 20 7.27 -30.78 -16.96
C ALA A 20 8.19 -29.61 -17.35
N GLY A 21 8.12 -29.22 -18.62
CA GLY A 21 8.77 -27.99 -19.07
C GLY A 21 8.19 -26.86 -18.23
N ALA A 22 8.98 -26.33 -17.32
CA ALA A 22 8.59 -25.14 -16.57
C ALA A 22 8.24 -24.09 -17.61
N GLN A 23 6.94 -23.86 -17.82
CA GLN A 23 6.48 -22.85 -18.76
C GLN A 23 7.05 -21.52 -18.32
N ILE A 24 7.96 -20.98 -19.11
CA ILE A 24 8.60 -19.67 -18.85
C ILE A 24 7.47 -18.64 -18.79
N PHE A 25 7.48 -17.80 -17.74
CA PHE A 25 6.53 -16.73 -17.60
C PHE A 25 6.82 -15.67 -18.68
N ASP A 26 5.84 -15.42 -19.53
CA ASP A 26 5.99 -14.50 -20.66
C ASP A 26 5.66 -13.07 -20.24
N TYR A 27 6.69 -12.34 -19.85
CA TYR A 27 6.58 -10.92 -19.46
C TYR A 27 6.19 -9.98 -20.61
N SER A 28 6.35 -10.41 -21.88
CA SER A 28 6.05 -9.55 -23.02
C SER A 28 4.56 -9.23 -23.16
N LYS A 29 3.71 -10.04 -22.52
CA LYS A 29 2.25 -9.84 -22.49
C LYS A 29 1.78 -8.76 -21.52
N TYR A 30 2.68 -8.22 -20.69
CA TYR A 30 2.35 -7.30 -19.62
C TYR A 30 2.97 -5.93 -19.87
N PRO A 31 2.37 -4.84 -19.35
CA PRO A 31 2.95 -3.51 -19.47
C PRO A 31 4.34 -3.47 -18.82
N ASN A 32 5.23 -2.67 -19.39
CA ASN A 32 6.57 -2.50 -18.85
C ASN A 32 6.55 -1.62 -17.58
N LEU A 33 6.31 -2.25 -16.43
CA LEU A 33 6.34 -1.61 -15.13
C LEU A 33 7.71 -1.74 -14.42
N LYS A 34 8.76 -2.18 -15.11
CA LYS A 34 10.10 -2.36 -14.52
C LYS A 34 10.69 -1.04 -14.03
N GLY A 35 11.56 -1.15 -13.02
CA GLY A 35 12.28 -0.01 -12.44
C GLY A 35 11.54 0.66 -11.28
N GLN A 36 12.13 1.74 -10.80
CA GLN A 36 11.58 2.53 -9.71
C GLN A 36 10.70 3.66 -10.25
N TRP A 37 9.65 3.96 -9.52
CA TRP A 37 8.67 4.96 -9.89
C TRP A 37 8.45 5.94 -8.75
N GLY A 38 8.57 7.22 -9.03
CA GLY A 38 8.33 8.28 -8.06
C GLY A 38 6.98 8.97 -8.26
N PRO A 39 6.27 9.34 -7.19
CA PRO A 39 5.00 10.03 -7.31
C PRO A 39 5.19 11.43 -7.92
N ILE A 40 4.39 11.76 -8.94
CA ILE A 40 4.33 13.11 -9.51
C ILE A 40 3.49 14.01 -8.58
N GLY A 41 3.98 15.21 -8.29
CA GLY A 41 3.31 16.17 -7.40
C GLY A 41 3.66 16.00 -5.92
N GLY A 42 4.48 15.03 -5.58
CA GLY A 42 5.00 14.78 -4.24
C GLY A 42 4.02 14.09 -3.30
N PRO A 43 4.51 13.70 -2.12
CA PRO A 43 3.70 13.06 -1.08
C PRO A 43 2.88 14.08 -0.28
N GLY A 44 2.06 13.60 0.62
CA GLY A 44 1.41 14.41 1.66
C GLY A 44 0.01 14.93 1.31
N ARG A 45 -0.42 14.82 0.05
CA ARG A 45 -1.79 15.15 -0.39
C ARG A 45 -2.40 13.97 -1.10
N TYR A 46 -3.66 13.68 -0.82
CA TYR A 46 -4.32 12.56 -1.50
C TYR A 46 -4.59 12.87 -2.97
N ASP A 47 -5.24 13.98 -3.26
CA ASP A 47 -5.39 14.53 -4.62
C ASP A 47 -4.35 15.64 -4.83
N ILE A 48 -3.35 15.35 -5.66
CA ILE A 48 -2.27 16.31 -5.95
C ILE A 48 -2.72 17.52 -6.76
N SER A 49 -3.88 17.44 -7.43
CA SER A 49 -4.48 18.56 -8.18
C SER A 49 -5.13 19.60 -7.26
N LYS A 50 -5.30 19.28 -5.98
CA LYS A 50 -5.93 20.11 -4.97
C LYS A 50 -4.92 20.57 -3.91
N PRO A 51 -5.17 21.70 -3.24
CA PRO A 51 -4.39 22.10 -2.08
C PRO A 51 -4.47 21.08 -0.93
N TRP A 52 -3.65 21.26 0.06
CA TRP A 52 -3.65 20.45 1.27
C TRP A 52 -4.84 20.77 2.19
N GLY A 53 -5.30 19.81 2.95
CA GLY A 53 -6.32 19.98 3.98
C GLY A 53 -7.75 20.04 3.43
N PRO A 54 -8.63 20.92 3.96
CA PRO A 54 -10.04 20.97 3.58
C PRO A 54 -10.28 21.20 2.09
N GLU A 55 -9.36 21.86 1.41
CA GLU A 55 -9.44 22.15 -0.02
C GLU A 55 -9.24 20.92 -0.92
N GLN A 56 -8.96 19.74 -0.34
CA GLN A 56 -9.03 18.45 -1.05
C GLN A 56 -10.45 18.13 -1.55
N GLU A 57 -11.48 18.80 -1.00
CA GLU A 57 -12.88 18.63 -1.41
C GLU A 57 -13.36 17.18 -1.40
N ALA A 58 -12.85 16.37 -0.47
CA ALA A 58 -13.32 15.00 -0.27
C ALA A 58 -14.83 15.01 0.00
N PRO A 59 -15.63 14.14 -0.64
CA PRO A 59 -17.07 14.10 -0.48
C PRO A 59 -17.50 13.47 0.85
N LEU A 60 -17.00 14.01 1.97
CA LEU A 60 -17.28 13.51 3.32
C LEU A 60 -18.74 13.70 3.71
N THR A 61 -19.24 12.80 4.55
CA THR A 61 -20.50 13.02 5.28
C THR A 61 -20.33 14.19 6.25
N PRO A 62 -21.42 14.86 6.68
CA PRO A 62 -21.33 15.96 7.64
C PRO A 62 -20.61 15.59 8.95
N GLU A 63 -20.79 14.36 9.43
CA GLU A 63 -20.09 13.85 10.61
C GLU A 63 -18.56 13.80 10.38
N TYR A 64 -18.12 13.20 9.27
CA TYR A 64 -16.72 13.07 8.97
C TYR A 64 -16.06 14.38 8.52
N GLN A 65 -16.85 15.31 7.98
CA GLN A 65 -16.39 16.68 7.74
C GLN A 65 -16.04 17.40 9.06
N ALA A 66 -16.85 17.21 10.10
CA ALA A 66 -16.56 17.78 11.42
C ALA A 66 -15.31 17.15 12.06
N ILE A 67 -15.15 15.83 11.93
CA ILE A 67 -13.94 15.12 12.37
C ILE A 67 -12.71 15.64 11.64
N PHE A 68 -12.80 15.81 10.32
CA PHE A 68 -11.68 16.29 9.52
C PHE A 68 -11.27 17.71 9.91
N LYS A 69 -12.26 18.61 10.12
CA LYS A 69 -12.01 19.96 10.59
C LYS A 69 -11.26 19.95 11.93
N ALA A 70 -11.71 19.14 12.88
CA ALA A 70 -11.05 19.00 14.18
C ALA A 70 -9.61 18.46 14.06
N ASN A 71 -9.34 17.56 13.11
CA ASN A 71 -7.98 17.07 12.84
C ASN A 71 -7.07 18.18 12.34
N VAL A 72 -7.54 19.01 11.41
CA VAL A 72 -6.77 20.14 10.88
C VAL A 72 -6.50 21.16 11.98
N GLU A 73 -7.52 21.52 12.79
CA GLU A 73 -7.36 22.43 13.93
C GLU A 73 -6.36 21.90 14.96
N ASP A 74 -6.37 20.57 15.22
CA ASP A 74 -5.39 19.94 16.11
C ASP A 74 -3.97 20.07 15.56
N GLN A 75 -3.76 19.85 14.26
CA GLN A 75 -2.46 20.00 13.62
C GLN A 75 -1.98 21.45 13.62
N GLU A 76 -2.85 22.43 13.39
CA GLU A 76 -2.52 23.84 13.50
C GLU A 76 -2.10 24.24 14.92
N ALA A 77 -2.65 23.58 15.93
CA ALA A 77 -2.27 23.74 17.33
C ALA A 77 -0.98 22.98 17.72
N GLY A 78 -0.33 22.27 16.77
CA GLY A 78 0.88 21.47 17.00
C GLY A 78 0.61 20.02 17.37
N GLY A 79 -0.64 19.55 17.26
CA GLY A 79 -1.01 18.15 17.39
C GLY A 79 -0.74 17.35 16.12
N GLN A 80 -1.10 16.07 16.14
CA GLN A 80 -0.91 15.14 15.02
C GLN A 80 -2.17 14.96 14.18
N GLY A 81 -3.31 15.43 14.67
CA GLY A 81 -4.59 15.09 14.08
C GLY A 81 -4.80 13.58 14.04
N TRP A 82 -5.35 13.08 12.95
CA TRP A 82 -5.56 11.64 12.75
C TRP A 82 -4.45 10.98 11.92
N ASP A 83 -3.33 11.65 11.68
CA ASP A 83 -2.20 11.07 10.96
C ASP A 83 -1.39 10.14 11.87
N ARG A 84 -1.52 8.82 11.67
CA ARG A 84 -0.83 7.79 12.46
C ARG A 84 0.61 7.53 11.98
N ASP A 85 1.01 8.12 10.86
CA ASP A 85 2.36 8.00 10.33
C ASP A 85 3.42 8.60 11.29
N TRP A 86 3.02 9.61 12.05
CA TRP A 86 3.83 10.24 13.09
C TRP A 86 4.33 9.28 14.19
N VAL A 87 3.59 8.21 14.44
CA VAL A 87 3.96 7.17 15.41
C VAL A 87 4.43 5.88 14.74
N CYS A 88 4.88 5.97 13.50
CA CYS A 88 5.37 4.86 12.68
C CYS A 88 4.37 3.72 12.51
N GLN A 89 3.10 4.01 12.61
CA GLN A 89 2.06 3.06 12.23
C GLN A 89 1.96 3.04 10.71
N SER A 90 1.75 1.84 10.13
CA SER A 90 1.49 1.70 8.71
C SER A 90 0.41 2.67 8.25
N PRO A 91 0.66 3.51 7.23
CA PRO A 91 -0.36 4.40 6.68
C PRO A 91 -1.52 3.62 6.03
N GLY A 92 -1.24 2.42 5.52
CA GLY A 92 -2.21 1.55 4.90
C GLY A 92 -2.81 2.09 3.61
N MET A 93 -3.83 1.41 3.09
CA MET A 93 -4.58 1.86 1.93
C MET A 93 -5.70 2.85 2.33
N PRO A 94 -5.97 3.86 1.53
CA PRO A 94 -5.38 4.18 0.22
C PRO A 94 -4.10 5.03 0.29
N ARG A 95 -3.67 5.48 1.46
CA ARG A 95 -2.58 6.45 1.64
C ARG A 95 -1.24 5.96 1.08
N VAL A 96 -0.95 4.66 1.10
CA VAL A 96 0.30 4.11 0.56
C VAL A 96 0.50 4.44 -0.93
N THR A 97 -0.59 4.76 -1.66
CA THR A 97 -0.52 5.18 -3.07
C THR A 97 0.09 6.58 -3.28
N ASN A 98 0.23 7.37 -2.23
CA ASN A 98 0.90 8.67 -2.22
C ASN A 98 1.96 8.76 -1.10
N GLY A 99 2.59 7.64 -0.79
CA GLY A 99 3.67 7.56 0.19
C GLY A 99 4.95 8.31 -0.22
N TYR A 100 5.85 8.46 0.73
CA TYR A 100 7.16 9.06 0.50
C TYR A 100 8.09 8.05 -0.18
N GLY A 101 8.93 8.52 -1.11
CA GLY A 101 9.93 7.69 -1.76
C GLY A 101 9.43 7.00 -3.03
N GLN A 102 10.21 6.02 -3.47
CA GLN A 102 9.97 5.28 -4.70
C GLN A 102 9.09 4.05 -4.45
N ILE A 103 8.43 3.60 -5.51
CA ILE A 103 7.74 2.32 -5.55
C ILE A 103 8.33 1.45 -6.68
N GLU A 104 8.22 0.14 -6.55
CA GLU A 104 8.55 -0.82 -7.60
C GLU A 104 7.40 -1.79 -7.81
N PHE A 105 7.12 -2.10 -9.07
CA PHE A 105 6.15 -3.12 -9.45
C PHE A 105 6.87 -4.40 -9.85
N VAL A 106 6.55 -5.50 -9.21
CA VAL A 106 7.08 -6.82 -9.53
C VAL A 106 5.96 -7.71 -10.02
N ILE A 107 5.90 -7.94 -11.32
CA ILE A 107 4.95 -8.87 -11.94
C ILE A 107 5.51 -10.27 -11.79
N ALA A 108 4.74 -11.18 -11.20
CA ALA A 108 5.07 -12.58 -11.04
C ALA A 108 3.91 -13.47 -11.50
N ARG A 109 4.15 -14.76 -11.64
CA ARG A 109 3.09 -15.69 -12.01
C ARG A 109 1.98 -15.69 -10.94
N GLY A 110 0.79 -15.21 -11.30
CA GLY A 110 -0.38 -15.19 -10.43
C GLY A 110 -0.35 -14.13 -9.33
N SER A 111 0.58 -13.19 -9.37
CA SER A 111 0.59 -12.06 -8.45
C SER A 111 1.36 -10.85 -8.98
N VAL A 112 0.98 -9.66 -8.49
CA VAL A 112 1.77 -8.44 -8.62
C VAL A 112 2.14 -7.96 -7.22
N HIS A 113 3.38 -7.55 -7.03
CA HIS A 113 3.83 -6.95 -5.79
C HIS A 113 4.15 -5.48 -6.04
N ILE A 114 3.66 -4.61 -5.18
CA ILE A 114 4.04 -3.20 -5.13
C ILE A 114 4.89 -3.02 -3.89
N LEU A 115 6.19 -2.81 -4.10
CA LEU A 115 7.15 -2.51 -3.04
C LEU A 115 7.17 -1.00 -2.83
N THR A 116 7.18 -0.56 -1.58
CA THR A 116 7.25 0.86 -1.24
C THR A 116 8.44 1.13 -0.34
N GLN A 117 9.13 2.23 -0.56
CA GLN A 117 10.23 2.65 0.33
C GLN A 117 9.71 3.19 1.66
N HIS A 118 8.48 3.72 1.67
CA HIS A 118 7.88 4.32 2.83
C HIS A 118 7.26 3.27 3.75
N ILE A 119 7.74 3.17 4.98
CA ILE A 119 7.24 2.30 6.07
C ILE A 119 7.11 0.81 5.67
N HIS A 120 7.73 0.40 4.58
CA HIS A 120 7.77 -1.00 4.10
C HIS A 120 6.39 -1.67 3.93
N ASP A 121 5.37 -0.89 3.59
CA ASP A 121 4.01 -1.36 3.32
C ASP A 121 3.91 -2.02 1.94
N ASN A 122 4.52 -3.20 1.81
CA ASN A 122 4.50 -3.93 0.56
C ASN A 122 3.12 -4.55 0.32
N ARG A 123 2.59 -4.36 -0.88
CA ARG A 123 1.30 -4.91 -1.30
C ARG A 123 1.50 -6.15 -2.15
N ARG A 124 0.68 -7.16 -1.92
CA ARG A 124 0.55 -8.31 -2.81
C ARG A 124 -0.86 -8.30 -3.40
N ILE A 125 -0.94 -8.31 -4.70
CA ILE A 125 -2.16 -8.37 -5.48
C ILE A 125 -2.20 -9.75 -6.14
N PHE A 126 -3.19 -10.57 -5.82
CA PHE A 126 -3.33 -11.89 -6.40
C PHE A 126 -4.02 -11.81 -7.75
N THR A 127 -3.38 -12.35 -8.80
CA THR A 127 -3.86 -12.32 -10.19
C THR A 127 -4.03 -13.73 -10.78
N ASP A 128 -4.18 -14.72 -9.92
CA ASP A 128 -4.31 -16.14 -10.29
C ASP A 128 -5.75 -16.61 -10.42
N GLY A 129 -6.71 -15.68 -10.36
CA GLY A 129 -8.14 -15.98 -10.53
C GLY A 129 -8.80 -16.57 -9.29
N ARG A 130 -8.16 -16.45 -8.11
CA ARG A 130 -8.74 -16.94 -6.86
C ARG A 130 -9.96 -16.13 -6.42
N ASP A 131 -10.84 -16.78 -5.68
CA ASP A 131 -11.93 -16.12 -4.98
C ASP A 131 -11.46 -15.42 -3.68
N TRP A 132 -12.33 -14.57 -3.14
CA TRP A 132 -12.12 -13.97 -1.83
C TRP A 132 -12.07 -15.04 -0.74
N PRO A 133 -11.14 -14.94 0.23
CA PRO A 133 -11.16 -15.85 1.37
C PRO A 133 -12.46 -15.74 2.16
N ALA A 134 -12.97 -16.88 2.65
CA ALA A 134 -14.18 -16.91 3.48
C ALA A 134 -14.01 -16.10 4.78
N GLU A 135 -12.79 -16.12 5.34
CA GLU A 135 -12.38 -15.26 6.45
C GLU A 135 -11.25 -14.37 5.97
N LEU A 136 -11.44 -13.06 6.09
CA LEU A 136 -10.50 -12.05 5.64
C LEU A 136 -9.81 -11.41 6.84
N PRO A 137 -8.52 -11.71 7.10
CA PRO A 137 -7.80 -11.06 8.18
C PRO A 137 -7.62 -9.56 7.88
N HIS A 138 -8.00 -8.73 8.83
CA HIS A 138 -7.90 -7.29 8.68
C HIS A 138 -6.46 -6.80 8.87
N THR A 139 -5.94 -6.07 7.89
CA THR A 139 -4.60 -5.45 7.91
C THR A 139 -4.69 -3.99 7.46
N PHE A 140 -3.64 -3.21 7.65
CA PHE A 140 -3.62 -1.82 7.15
C PHE A 140 -3.62 -1.75 5.62
N ILE A 141 -2.95 -2.70 4.97
CA ILE A 141 -2.84 -2.79 3.51
C ILE A 141 -4.05 -3.50 2.88
N GLY A 142 -4.77 -4.29 3.67
CA GLY A 142 -5.88 -5.09 3.17
C GLY A 142 -5.42 -6.36 2.43
N TYR A 143 -6.37 -6.98 1.74
CA TYR A 143 -6.17 -8.11 0.84
C TYR A 143 -6.60 -7.70 -0.56
N SER A 144 -5.76 -7.92 -1.56
CA SER A 144 -6.00 -7.44 -2.93
C SER A 144 -6.12 -8.59 -3.91
N ILE A 145 -7.17 -8.56 -4.73
CA ILE A 145 -7.33 -9.41 -5.91
C ILE A 145 -7.29 -8.49 -7.13
N GLY A 146 -6.62 -8.94 -8.19
CA GLY A 146 -6.48 -8.18 -9.43
C GLY A 146 -6.73 -9.05 -10.66
N HIS A 147 -7.10 -8.37 -11.73
CA HIS A 147 -7.33 -8.96 -13.05
C HIS A 147 -6.59 -8.14 -14.10
N TRP A 148 -5.81 -8.82 -14.93
CA TRP A 148 -5.19 -8.20 -16.09
C TRP A 148 -6.20 -8.11 -17.24
N ILE A 149 -6.35 -6.91 -17.80
CA ILE A 149 -7.28 -6.61 -18.89
C ILE A 149 -6.48 -6.28 -20.14
N ASP A 150 -6.89 -6.87 -21.26
CA ASP A 150 -6.48 -6.53 -22.61
C ASP A 150 -7.61 -5.70 -23.24
N THR A 151 -7.52 -4.38 -23.14
CA THR A 151 -8.62 -3.47 -23.52
C THR A 151 -8.83 -3.38 -25.02
N ASN A 152 -7.80 -3.65 -25.81
CA ASN A 152 -7.81 -3.56 -27.26
C ASN A 152 -7.82 -4.93 -27.98
N GLN A 153 -7.77 -6.03 -27.20
CA GLN A 153 -7.84 -7.43 -27.68
C GLN A 153 -6.69 -7.78 -28.64
N ASP A 154 -5.49 -7.24 -28.40
CA ASP A 154 -4.30 -7.52 -29.21
C ASP A 154 -3.42 -8.65 -28.66
N GLY A 155 -3.83 -9.26 -27.54
CA GLY A 155 -3.12 -10.34 -26.86
C GLY A 155 -2.13 -9.84 -25.80
N HIS A 156 -2.09 -8.51 -25.53
CA HIS A 156 -1.27 -7.91 -24.50
C HIS A 156 -2.15 -7.21 -23.46
N PHE A 157 -1.82 -7.41 -22.21
CA PHE A 157 -2.50 -6.73 -21.12
C PHE A 157 -2.03 -5.28 -21.03
N ASP A 158 -2.94 -4.35 -20.83
CA ASP A 158 -2.62 -2.92 -20.71
C ASP A 158 -3.12 -2.30 -19.40
N VAL A 159 -4.10 -2.92 -18.71
CA VAL A 159 -4.62 -2.45 -17.43
C VAL A 159 -4.60 -3.57 -16.39
N LEU A 160 -4.21 -3.25 -15.17
CA LEU A 160 -4.43 -4.08 -14.00
C LEU A 160 -5.59 -3.49 -13.18
N GLU A 161 -6.74 -4.15 -13.20
CA GLU A 161 -7.86 -3.86 -12.30
C GLU A 161 -7.61 -4.52 -10.96
N ILE A 162 -7.76 -3.76 -9.87
CA ILE A 162 -7.51 -4.26 -8.50
C ILE A 162 -8.72 -3.92 -7.63
N GLU A 163 -9.09 -4.85 -6.77
CA GLU A 163 -9.99 -4.58 -5.66
C GLU A 163 -9.31 -5.00 -4.35
N THR A 164 -9.38 -4.13 -3.34
CA THR A 164 -8.78 -4.37 -2.02
C THR A 164 -9.83 -4.20 -0.93
N ARG A 165 -9.87 -5.16 0.00
CA ARG A 165 -10.78 -5.22 1.15
C ARG A 165 -10.03 -5.68 2.40
N GLY A 166 -10.74 -5.78 3.54
CA GLY A 166 -10.19 -6.35 4.78
C GLY A 166 -9.21 -5.41 5.48
N PHE A 167 -9.61 -4.16 5.60
CA PHE A 167 -8.80 -3.15 6.26
C PHE A 167 -9.00 -3.14 7.78
N LYS A 168 -7.99 -2.69 8.49
CA LYS A 168 -8.09 -2.26 9.89
C LYS A 168 -7.63 -0.81 10.03
N GLY A 169 -8.18 -0.10 10.97
CA GLY A 169 -7.88 1.31 11.21
C GLY A 169 -7.40 1.62 12.61
N PRO A 170 -7.25 2.89 12.94
CA PRO A 170 -7.64 4.05 12.13
C PRO A 170 -6.70 4.29 10.93
N ARG A 171 -7.21 4.88 9.85
CA ARG A 171 -6.48 5.20 8.61
C ARG A 171 -6.84 6.60 8.15
N SER A 172 -5.95 7.23 7.40
CA SER A 172 -6.19 8.52 6.74
C SER A 172 -5.86 8.44 5.26
N TYR A 173 -6.37 9.37 4.47
CA TYR A 173 -6.03 9.49 3.05
C TYR A 173 -4.67 10.14 2.84
N ASP A 174 -4.30 11.08 3.71
CA ASP A 174 -3.06 11.87 3.58
C ASP A 174 -2.60 12.45 4.93
N THR A 175 -1.59 13.32 4.87
CA THR A 175 -0.99 13.93 6.07
C THR A 175 -1.89 14.92 6.79
N SER A 176 -2.98 15.38 6.17
CA SER A 176 -3.93 16.27 6.83
C SER A 176 -4.83 15.56 7.83
N GLY A 177 -4.73 14.22 7.91
CA GLY A 177 -5.61 13.42 8.73
C GLY A 177 -7.01 13.29 8.14
N LEU A 178 -7.16 13.48 6.81
CA LEU A 178 -8.42 13.24 6.11
C LEU A 178 -8.89 11.80 6.37
N PRO A 179 -9.99 11.59 7.12
CA PRO A 179 -10.28 10.29 7.72
C PRO A 179 -11.05 9.34 6.82
N LEU A 180 -10.83 8.03 7.03
CA LEU A 180 -11.73 6.97 6.59
C LEU A 180 -12.63 6.54 7.76
N HIS A 181 -13.74 5.84 7.44
CA HIS A 181 -14.67 5.34 8.43
C HIS A 181 -14.02 4.26 9.33
N LEU A 182 -14.37 4.25 10.62
CA LEU A 182 -13.77 3.36 11.61
C LEU A 182 -14.32 1.93 11.59
N ASP A 183 -15.38 1.64 10.81
CA ASP A 183 -15.94 0.30 10.69
C ASP A 183 -15.08 -0.66 9.86
N ASN A 184 -14.04 -0.14 9.18
CA ASN A 184 -13.11 -0.90 8.34
C ASN A 184 -13.76 -1.63 7.16
N GLN A 185 -14.95 -1.20 6.71
CA GLN A 185 -15.65 -1.77 5.57
C GLN A 185 -15.32 -1.08 4.24
N THR A 186 -14.30 -0.26 4.23
CA THR A 186 -13.77 0.39 3.03
C THR A 186 -13.49 -0.63 1.94
N ILE A 187 -13.83 -0.29 0.69
CA ILE A 187 -13.39 -0.98 -0.51
C ILE A 187 -12.57 -0.01 -1.35
N VAL A 188 -11.41 -0.43 -1.80
CA VAL A 188 -10.58 0.34 -2.73
C VAL A 188 -10.52 -0.39 -4.05
N LYS A 189 -10.86 0.31 -5.14
CA LYS A 189 -10.73 -0.18 -6.52
C LYS A 189 -9.68 0.65 -7.24
N GLU A 190 -8.85 0.00 -8.04
CA GLU A 190 -7.76 0.67 -8.74
C GLU A 190 -7.72 0.21 -10.19
N HIS A 191 -7.37 1.12 -11.10
CA HIS A 191 -7.00 0.83 -12.48
C HIS A 191 -5.58 1.33 -12.69
N LEU A 192 -4.62 0.40 -12.70
CA LEU A 192 -3.21 0.69 -12.87
C LEU A 192 -2.80 0.42 -14.33
N TYR A 193 -2.25 1.41 -15.01
CA TYR A 193 -1.79 1.31 -16.40
C TYR A 193 -0.61 2.23 -16.68
N VAL A 194 0.11 1.95 -17.76
CA VAL A 194 1.17 2.81 -18.30
C VAL A 194 0.56 3.72 -19.36
N ASP A 195 0.94 5.00 -19.34
CA ASP A 195 0.47 5.97 -20.33
C ASP A 195 0.90 5.55 -21.75
N LYS A 196 -0.04 5.61 -22.71
CA LYS A 196 0.22 5.19 -24.09
C LYS A 196 1.09 6.19 -24.88
N ALA A 197 1.07 7.47 -24.49
CA ALA A 197 1.85 8.52 -25.13
C ALA A 197 3.24 8.71 -24.49
N ASP A 198 3.34 8.48 -23.17
CA ASP A 198 4.61 8.57 -22.43
C ASP A 198 4.79 7.31 -21.56
N PRO A 199 5.52 6.29 -22.04
CA PRO A 199 5.72 5.04 -21.31
C PRO A 199 6.54 5.20 -20.02
N GLU A 200 7.05 6.39 -19.74
CA GLU A 200 7.71 6.74 -18.48
C GLU A 200 6.73 7.25 -17.41
N ILE A 201 5.43 7.29 -17.73
CA ILE A 201 4.35 7.64 -16.81
C ILE A 201 3.46 6.41 -16.57
N ALA A 202 3.16 6.13 -15.31
CA ALA A 202 2.13 5.18 -14.91
C ALA A 202 1.02 5.93 -14.16
N HIS A 203 -0.21 5.50 -14.38
CA HIS A 203 -1.41 6.01 -13.74
C HIS A 203 -2.04 4.93 -12.86
N ASP A 204 -2.56 5.33 -11.71
CA ASP A 204 -3.37 4.50 -10.85
C ASP A 204 -4.63 5.28 -10.47
N GLU A 205 -5.77 4.94 -11.06
CA GLU A 205 -7.07 5.52 -10.76
C GLU A 205 -7.66 4.85 -9.54
N VAL A 206 -7.48 5.48 -8.38
CA VAL A 206 -7.89 4.94 -7.09
C VAL A 206 -9.28 5.42 -6.73
N THR A 207 -10.25 4.52 -6.70
CA THR A 207 -11.62 4.77 -6.25
C THR A 207 -11.85 4.18 -4.87
N VAL A 208 -12.20 5.03 -3.92
CA VAL A 208 -12.52 4.62 -2.54
C VAL A 208 -14.03 4.65 -2.34
N ILE A 209 -14.56 3.55 -1.81
CA ILE A 209 -15.93 3.38 -1.37
C ILE A 209 -15.88 3.21 0.14
N ASP A 210 -16.42 4.17 0.88
CA ASP A 210 -16.26 4.25 2.34
C ASP A 210 -17.48 4.92 2.97
N HIS A 211 -17.87 4.51 4.17
CA HIS A 211 -19.04 5.07 4.86
C HIS A 211 -18.81 6.50 5.38
N ALA A 212 -17.58 6.98 5.43
CA ALA A 212 -17.29 8.39 5.67
C ALA A 212 -17.62 9.28 4.47
N LEU A 213 -17.86 8.69 3.29
CA LEU A 213 -18.13 9.41 2.05
C LEU A 213 -19.63 9.39 1.69
N THR A 214 -20.10 10.47 1.08
CA THR A 214 -21.47 10.56 0.51
C THR A 214 -21.59 9.89 -0.86
N ARG A 215 -20.47 9.63 -1.54
CA ARG A 215 -20.34 8.93 -2.82
C ARG A 215 -18.93 8.37 -2.98
N PRO A 216 -18.70 7.37 -3.85
CA PRO A 216 -17.36 6.95 -4.19
C PRO A 216 -16.49 8.13 -4.63
N TRP A 217 -15.22 8.11 -4.22
CA TRP A 217 -14.25 9.16 -4.53
C TRP A 217 -13.09 8.58 -5.32
N THR A 218 -12.92 9.06 -6.55
CA THR A 218 -11.84 8.65 -7.45
C THR A 218 -10.79 9.75 -7.55
N VAL A 219 -9.52 9.36 -7.39
CA VAL A 219 -8.36 10.23 -7.59
C VAL A 219 -7.31 9.48 -8.40
N THR A 220 -6.75 10.11 -9.42
CA THR A 220 -5.67 9.52 -10.23
C THR A 220 -4.32 9.84 -9.61
N LYS A 221 -3.56 8.80 -9.28
CA LYS A 221 -2.16 8.89 -8.90
C LYS A 221 -1.29 8.77 -10.13
N ASN A 222 -0.29 9.61 -10.22
CA ASN A 222 0.62 9.62 -11.36
C ASN A 222 2.04 9.35 -10.87
N TYR A 223 2.74 8.45 -11.54
CA TYR A 223 4.10 8.06 -11.20
C TYR A 223 5.00 8.23 -12.42
N ARG A 224 6.20 8.75 -12.21
CA ARG A 224 7.24 8.83 -13.24
C ARG A 224 8.33 7.82 -12.97
N ARG A 225 8.75 7.09 -13.99
CA ARG A 225 9.87 6.16 -13.92
C ARG A 225 11.16 6.92 -13.61
N ALA A 226 11.88 6.47 -12.61
CA ALA A 226 13.18 7.02 -12.25
C ALA A 226 14.22 6.70 -13.34
N GLN A 227 15.04 7.69 -13.68
CA GLN A 227 16.07 7.58 -14.72
C GLN A 227 17.46 7.29 -14.15
N ASP A 228 17.53 6.83 -12.88
CA ASP A 228 18.81 6.48 -12.26
C ASP A 228 19.39 5.20 -12.91
N PRO A 229 20.57 5.27 -13.53
CA PRO A 229 21.19 4.08 -14.14
C PRO A 229 21.72 3.07 -13.10
N ARG A 230 21.77 3.45 -11.83
CA ARG A 230 22.18 2.61 -10.71
C ARG A 230 21.19 2.77 -9.55
N PRO A 231 19.93 2.35 -9.76
CA PRO A 231 18.92 2.50 -8.75
C PRO A 231 19.29 1.72 -7.48
N TYR A 232 19.05 2.33 -6.35
CA TYR A 232 19.19 1.66 -5.06
C TYR A 232 17.90 1.77 -4.26
N TRP A 233 17.66 0.80 -3.41
CA TRP A 233 16.53 0.83 -2.49
C TRP A 233 16.99 1.51 -1.20
N ARG A 234 16.45 2.71 -0.94
CA ARG A 234 16.77 3.43 0.29
C ARG A 234 16.22 2.64 1.48
N GLU A 235 17.08 2.31 2.39
CA GLU A 235 16.65 1.83 3.69
C GLU A 235 16.12 3.01 4.52
N THR A 236 14.92 2.87 5.06
CA THR A 236 14.29 3.86 5.93
C THR A 236 13.73 3.15 7.14
N SER A 237 14.06 3.66 8.32
CA SER A 237 13.47 3.21 9.56
C SER A 237 12.77 4.38 10.23
N CYS A 238 11.46 4.31 10.32
CA CYS A 238 10.68 5.37 10.94
C CYS A 238 11.09 5.60 12.40
N PHE A 239 11.42 4.53 13.12
CA PHE A 239 11.80 4.63 14.53
C PHE A 239 13.17 5.25 14.78
N GLU A 240 14.07 5.24 13.83
CA GLU A 240 15.41 5.83 14.00
C GLU A 240 15.38 7.35 14.07
N ASN A 241 14.42 7.97 13.36
CA ASN A 241 14.30 9.42 13.24
C ASN A 241 13.00 9.96 13.83
N ASN A 242 12.23 9.12 14.52
CA ASN A 242 10.94 9.51 15.07
C ASN A 242 11.06 9.78 16.56
N ASP A 243 10.96 11.05 16.91
CA ASP A 243 10.94 11.52 18.31
C ASP A 243 9.51 11.73 18.84
N HIS A 244 8.48 11.34 18.09
CA HIS A 244 7.09 11.45 18.52
C HIS A 244 6.68 10.27 19.39
N VAL A 245 6.00 10.56 20.49
CA VAL A 245 5.51 9.57 21.45
C VAL A 245 4.05 9.88 21.75
N GLU A 246 3.20 8.87 21.72
CA GLU A 246 1.81 8.99 22.18
C GLU A 246 1.68 8.45 23.61
N ILE A 247 1.14 9.23 24.52
CA ILE A 247 0.84 8.83 25.89
C ILE A 247 -0.66 9.03 26.13
N GLY A 248 -1.36 7.91 26.24
CA GLY A 248 -2.82 7.93 26.24
C GLY A 248 -3.36 8.29 24.86
N LYS A 249 -3.87 9.52 24.69
CA LYS A 249 -4.35 10.07 23.42
C LYS A 249 -3.64 11.37 23.03
N GLU A 250 -2.63 11.74 23.79
CA GLU A 250 -1.91 12.99 23.59
C GLU A 250 -0.52 12.74 22.98
N PRO A 251 -0.18 13.50 21.93
CA PRO A 251 1.15 13.44 21.33
C PRO A 251 2.16 14.24 22.15
N TYR A 252 3.37 13.72 22.25
CA TYR A 252 4.54 14.37 22.82
C TYR A 252 5.73 14.20 21.88
N MET A 253 6.76 15.00 22.06
CA MET A 253 8.05 14.83 21.41
C MET A 253 9.12 14.49 22.45
N LEU A 254 10.15 13.76 22.02
CA LEU A 254 11.36 13.57 22.80
C LEU A 254 12.40 14.62 22.39
N SER A 255 13.02 15.29 23.38
CA SER A 255 14.21 16.09 23.14
C SER A 255 15.40 15.20 22.78
N ALA A 256 16.51 15.81 22.35
CA ALA A 256 17.77 15.10 22.12
C ALA A 256 18.24 14.31 23.37
N ASP A 257 17.93 14.83 24.56
CA ASP A 257 18.23 14.18 25.85
C ASP A 257 17.14 13.22 26.30
N ARG A 258 16.17 12.90 25.42
CA ARG A 258 15.05 11.97 25.68
C ARG A 258 14.05 12.41 26.75
N TYR A 259 13.93 13.72 27.01
CA TYR A 259 12.87 14.28 27.84
C TYR A 259 11.61 14.51 27.03
N LEU A 260 10.45 14.22 27.61
CA LEU A 260 9.16 14.50 26.98
C LEU A 260 8.91 16.00 26.91
N MET A 261 8.60 16.47 25.72
CA MET A 261 8.22 17.86 25.43
C MET A 261 6.79 17.92 24.92
N PRO A 262 6.02 18.96 25.27
CA PRO A 262 4.70 19.16 24.69
C PRO A 262 4.84 19.48 23.19
N THR A 263 3.86 19.01 22.41
CA THR A 263 3.73 19.37 20.98
C THR A 263 2.77 20.51 20.76
N LYS A 264 1.86 20.75 21.71
CA LYS A 264 0.84 21.80 21.66
C LYS A 264 1.11 22.89 22.71
N LYS A 265 0.71 24.12 22.39
CA LYS A 265 0.68 25.20 23.38
C LYS A 265 -0.30 24.83 24.50
N ASP A 266 0.10 25.09 25.74
CA ASP A 266 -0.72 24.83 26.94
C ASP A 266 -1.12 23.35 27.13
N GLN A 267 -0.39 22.41 26.50
CA GLN A 267 -0.60 20.99 26.69
C GLN A 267 -0.31 20.57 28.12
N PRO A 268 -1.19 19.78 28.77
CA PRO A 268 -0.94 19.29 30.12
C PRO A 268 0.29 18.35 30.15
N PRO A 269 0.96 18.24 31.29
CA PRO A 269 2.04 17.27 31.44
C PRO A 269 1.53 15.86 31.21
N PRO A 270 2.38 14.92 30.70
CA PRO A 270 1.97 13.56 30.43
C PRO A 270 1.54 12.83 31.72
N ASP A 271 0.51 12.00 31.62
CA ASP A 271 0.09 11.12 32.70
C ASP A 271 1.03 9.92 32.82
N LEU A 272 1.99 10.01 33.71
CA LEU A 272 2.98 8.97 33.95
C LEU A 272 2.67 8.07 35.15
N ARG A 273 1.42 8.07 35.67
CA ARG A 273 1.04 7.30 36.87
C ARG A 273 1.37 5.81 36.78
N TYR A 274 1.36 5.26 35.59
CA TYR A 274 1.64 3.84 35.34
C TYR A 274 3.08 3.56 34.91
N PHE A 275 3.89 4.59 34.71
CA PHE A 275 5.32 4.42 34.48
C PHE A 275 6.02 4.07 35.80
N LYS A 276 6.42 2.83 35.95
CA LYS A 276 7.33 2.44 37.03
C LYS A 276 8.70 3.07 36.72
N GLN A 277 9.07 4.10 37.47
CA GLN A 277 10.46 4.52 37.48
C GLN A 277 11.25 3.36 38.08
N THR A 278 12.03 2.68 37.28
CA THR A 278 13.11 1.82 37.76
C THR A 278 14.10 2.73 38.43
N GLN A 279 14.01 2.88 39.74
CA GLN A 279 15.08 3.47 40.55
C GLN A 279 16.35 2.64 40.28
N LYS A 280 17.36 3.29 39.73
CA LYS A 280 18.73 2.78 39.71
C LYS A 280 19.34 2.91 41.09
#